data_ef6166d73ee152fbab60640676231e19
#
_entry.id   ef6166d73ee152fbab60640676231e19
#
_cell.length_a   1.000
_cell.length_b   1.000
_cell.length_c   1.000
_cell.angle_alpha   90.00
_cell.angle_beta   90.00
_cell.angle_gamma   90.00
#
_symmetry.space_group_name_H-M   'P 1'
#
loop_
_entity.id
_entity.type
_entity.pdbx_description
1 polymer ?
#
loop_
_entity_poly.entity_id
_entity_poly.type
_entity_poly.pdbx_seq_one_letter_code
_entity_poly.pdbx_strand_id
1 'polypeptide(L)'
;MAIRTYDPKLTTVIFGPLQIQGFSEEKISVSYSDDSFDLAIGCDGEATRVRKNNNSATITVTLQQSSPSNDSLSVISIADRATNTGMFPMTFIDGSGSTVAFAANAYIQKHPDLTLSNSNQTCQWTFVTDNLGMFTGGNVVFGTMAEEPILNPQGDSGLMPTGVQAKTTIPDRDPSASFDSVEYFKRAEQRLGLVQSEDNLQNPSV
;
A
#
# COMPACT_ATOMS: atom_id res chain seq x y z
N MET A 1 28.00 11.60 6.02
CA MET A 1 26.67 11.91 5.45
C MET A 1 26.53 11.04 4.21
N ALA A 2 25.55 10.12 4.15
CA ALA A 2 25.39 9.23 3.00
C ALA A 2 24.59 9.95 1.91
N ILE A 3 25.07 9.91 0.67
CA ILE A 3 24.37 10.42 -0.50
C ILE A 3 23.33 9.35 -0.89
N ARG A 4 22.06 9.75 -1.00
CA ARG A 4 20.96 8.87 -1.45
C ARG A 4 20.68 9.14 -2.92
N THR A 5 20.47 8.09 -3.69
CA THR A 5 20.10 8.19 -5.11
C THR A 5 18.61 7.94 -5.26
N TYR A 6 17.93 8.84 -5.90
CA TYR A 6 16.53 8.68 -6.32
C TYR A 6 16.50 8.40 -7.82
N ASP A 7 15.90 7.28 -8.22
CA ASP A 7 15.67 6.94 -9.62
C ASP A 7 14.17 7.00 -9.95
N PRO A 8 13.72 8.06 -10.62
CA PRO A 8 12.32 8.18 -11.00
C PRO A 8 11.83 7.10 -11.95
N LYS A 9 12.71 6.35 -12.63
CA LYS A 9 12.31 5.24 -13.52
C LYS A 9 11.68 4.06 -12.78
N LEU A 10 12.00 3.91 -11.50
CA LEU A 10 11.50 2.81 -10.67
C LEU A 10 10.06 3.02 -10.17
N THR A 11 9.45 4.18 -10.44
CA THR A 11 8.05 4.43 -10.08
C THR A 11 7.13 3.73 -11.08
N THR A 12 6.30 2.84 -10.57
CA THR A 12 5.29 2.10 -11.35
C THR A 12 3.89 2.54 -10.96
N VAL A 13 3.03 2.76 -11.95
CA VAL A 13 1.62 3.12 -11.78
C VAL A 13 0.78 2.15 -12.58
N ILE A 14 -0.19 1.54 -11.92
CA ILE A 14 -1.11 0.56 -12.53
C ILE A 14 -2.53 1.03 -12.28
N PHE A 15 -3.34 1.07 -13.32
CA PHE A 15 -4.77 1.35 -13.25
C PHE A 15 -5.54 0.20 -13.91
N GLY A 16 -6.18 -0.63 -13.08
CA GLY A 16 -6.82 -1.86 -13.55
C GLY A 16 -5.84 -2.76 -14.30
N PRO A 17 -6.12 -3.09 -15.57
CA PRO A 17 -5.24 -3.90 -16.41
C PRO A 17 -4.10 -3.10 -17.07
N LEU A 18 -4.09 -1.76 -16.93
CA LEU A 18 -3.18 -0.87 -17.64
C LEU A 18 -2.02 -0.45 -16.74
N GLN A 19 -0.79 -0.74 -17.14
CA GLN A 19 0.40 -0.10 -16.60
C GLN A 19 0.64 1.21 -17.34
N ILE A 20 0.59 2.33 -16.62
CA ILE A 20 0.74 3.66 -17.19
C ILE A 20 2.23 3.93 -17.45
N GLN A 21 2.54 4.45 -18.65
CA GLN A 21 3.89 4.77 -19.11
C GLN A 21 3.92 6.14 -19.79
N GLY A 22 5.14 6.64 -20.04
CA GLY A 22 5.32 7.91 -20.74
C GLY A 22 4.98 9.14 -19.90
N PHE A 23 5.39 9.11 -18.63
CA PHE A 23 5.21 10.23 -17.70
C PHE A 23 6.00 11.48 -18.16
N SER A 24 5.51 12.64 -17.75
CA SER A 24 6.21 13.91 -17.84
C SER A 24 7.19 14.09 -16.66
N GLU A 25 7.71 15.30 -16.46
CA GLU A 25 8.60 15.62 -15.34
C GLU A 25 7.93 15.38 -14.00
N GLU A 26 6.69 15.82 -13.82
CA GLU A 26 5.84 15.49 -12.70
C GLU A 26 5.01 14.25 -13.05
N LYS A 27 5.24 13.13 -12.35
CA LYS A 27 4.58 11.88 -12.66
C LYS A 27 3.20 11.78 -12.03
N ILE A 28 3.14 11.95 -10.72
CA ILE A 28 1.94 11.75 -9.91
C ILE A 28 1.88 12.80 -8.83
N SER A 29 0.71 13.38 -8.66
CA SER A 29 0.35 14.21 -7.52
C SER A 29 -0.87 13.61 -6.84
N VAL A 30 -0.85 13.53 -5.52
CA VAL A 30 -1.93 12.97 -4.71
C VAL A 30 -2.38 13.99 -3.69
N SER A 31 -3.68 14.23 -3.62
CA SER A 31 -4.30 15.11 -2.65
C SER A 31 -5.49 14.43 -2.00
N TYR A 32 -5.49 14.32 -0.67
CA TYR A 32 -6.68 13.92 0.08
C TYR A 32 -7.71 15.04 0.07
N SER A 33 -8.99 14.67 0.01
CA SER A 33 -10.10 15.63 -0.02
C SER A 33 -10.31 16.30 1.33
N ASP A 34 -10.04 15.57 2.42
CA ASP A 34 -10.26 16.03 3.78
C ASP A 34 -9.06 15.70 4.70
N ASP A 35 -8.95 16.48 5.77
CA ASP A 35 -8.05 16.18 6.87
C ASP A 35 -8.53 14.96 7.67
N SER A 36 -7.60 14.15 8.19
CA SER A 36 -7.94 12.96 8.97
C SER A 36 -8.57 13.27 10.34
N PHE A 37 -8.25 14.43 10.91
CA PHE A 37 -8.72 14.85 12.22
C PHE A 37 -9.03 16.34 12.24
N ASP A 38 -10.01 16.71 13.04
CA ASP A 38 -10.37 18.10 13.35
C ASP A 38 -10.26 18.37 14.85
N LEU A 39 -10.03 19.61 15.23
CA LEU A 39 -9.95 20.03 16.61
C LEU A 39 -11.15 20.93 16.93
N ALA A 40 -12.08 20.45 17.75
CA ALA A 40 -13.17 21.23 18.27
C ALA A 40 -12.82 21.74 19.68
N ILE A 41 -12.94 23.06 19.90
CA ILE A 41 -12.70 23.68 21.20
C ILE A 41 -14.04 24.18 21.74
N GLY A 42 -14.42 23.69 22.93
CA GLY A 42 -15.59 24.13 23.66
C GLY A 42 -15.46 25.56 24.19
N CYS A 43 -16.58 26.20 24.53
CA CYS A 43 -16.57 27.56 25.08
C CYS A 43 -15.92 27.66 26.46
N ASP A 44 -15.70 26.53 27.11
CA ASP A 44 -14.98 26.37 28.40
C ASP A 44 -13.47 26.11 28.20
N GLY A 45 -13.01 26.05 26.91
CA GLY A 45 -11.63 25.80 26.56
C GLY A 45 -11.25 24.32 26.49
N GLU A 46 -12.20 23.40 26.69
CA GLU A 46 -11.94 21.98 26.52
C GLU A 46 -11.78 21.61 25.05
N ALA A 47 -10.69 20.90 24.71
CA ALA A 47 -10.35 20.51 23.34
C ALA A 47 -10.73 19.06 23.06
N THR A 48 -11.53 18.83 22.01
CA THR A 48 -11.92 17.49 21.56
C THR A 48 -11.39 17.24 20.17
N ARG A 49 -10.67 16.11 19.98
CA ARG A 49 -10.20 15.64 18.67
C ARG A 49 -11.29 14.83 17.99
N VAL A 50 -11.77 15.30 16.85
CA VAL A 50 -12.78 14.64 16.03
C VAL A 50 -12.12 13.93 14.87
N ARG A 51 -12.38 12.62 14.69
CA ARG A 51 -11.91 11.84 13.55
C ARG A 51 -12.87 12.02 12.37
N LYS A 52 -12.33 12.40 11.24
CA LYS A 52 -13.05 12.37 9.95
C LYS A 52 -12.84 11.01 9.29
N ASN A 53 -13.91 10.39 8.81
CA ASN A 53 -13.88 9.07 8.18
C ASN A 53 -13.91 9.15 6.66
N ASN A 54 -13.50 10.29 6.08
CA ASN A 54 -13.39 10.47 4.64
C ASN A 54 -11.92 10.31 4.22
N ASN A 55 -11.62 9.23 3.49
CA ASN A 55 -10.30 8.95 2.92
C ASN A 55 -10.30 9.12 1.40
N SER A 56 -11.28 9.85 0.85
CA SER A 56 -11.30 10.12 -0.58
C SER A 56 -10.09 10.96 -1.00
N ALA A 57 -9.60 10.69 -2.19
CA ALA A 57 -8.43 11.38 -2.70
C ALA A 57 -8.54 11.63 -4.20
N THR A 58 -7.89 12.70 -4.64
CA THR A 58 -7.68 13.01 -6.05
C THR A 58 -6.25 12.67 -6.41
N ILE A 59 -6.08 11.88 -7.46
CA ILE A 59 -4.78 11.45 -7.98
C ILE A 59 -4.64 12.04 -9.37
N THR A 60 -3.63 12.86 -9.57
CA THR A 60 -3.33 13.48 -10.86
C THR A 60 -2.10 12.82 -11.45
N VAL A 61 -2.23 12.28 -12.66
CA VAL A 61 -1.15 11.66 -13.42
C VAL A 61 -0.84 12.50 -14.65
N THR A 62 0.40 12.93 -14.78
CA THR A 62 0.84 13.79 -15.88
C THR A 62 1.67 12.99 -16.87
N LEU A 63 1.15 12.84 -18.09
CA LEU A 63 1.76 12.11 -19.18
C LEU A 63 2.27 13.05 -20.25
N GLN A 64 3.25 12.59 -21.01
CA GLN A 64 3.62 13.27 -22.27
C GLN A 64 2.50 13.07 -23.31
N GLN A 65 2.28 14.05 -24.14
CA GLN A 65 1.27 13.96 -25.21
C GLN A 65 1.52 12.78 -26.17
N SER A 66 2.78 12.40 -26.35
CA SER A 66 3.20 11.27 -27.18
C SER A 66 3.06 9.90 -26.49
N SER A 67 2.59 9.86 -25.24
CA SER A 67 2.46 8.60 -24.50
C SER A 67 1.35 7.69 -25.04
N PRO A 68 1.62 6.41 -25.32
CA PRO A 68 0.59 5.45 -25.74
C PRO A 68 -0.48 5.19 -24.67
N SER A 69 -0.19 5.47 -23.42
CA SER A 69 -1.15 5.34 -22.32
C SER A 69 -2.34 6.29 -22.46
N ASN A 70 -2.17 7.43 -23.17
CA ASN A 70 -3.27 8.35 -23.42
C ASN A 70 -4.40 7.71 -24.23
N ASP A 71 -4.07 6.87 -25.22
CA ASP A 71 -5.05 6.18 -26.04
C ASP A 71 -5.87 5.19 -25.20
N SER A 72 -5.17 4.40 -24.38
CA SER A 72 -5.81 3.41 -23.50
C SER A 72 -6.71 4.06 -22.46
N LEU A 73 -6.27 5.14 -21.84
CA LEU A 73 -7.06 5.89 -20.86
C LEU A 73 -8.27 6.56 -21.50
N SER A 74 -8.13 7.06 -22.74
CA SER A 74 -9.24 7.65 -23.49
C SER A 74 -10.31 6.60 -23.80
N VAL A 75 -9.91 5.40 -24.24
CA VAL A 75 -10.83 4.28 -24.50
C VAL A 75 -11.59 3.90 -23.22
N ILE A 76 -10.88 3.74 -22.09
CA ILE A 76 -11.50 3.42 -20.80
C ILE A 76 -12.50 4.49 -20.39
N SER A 77 -12.16 5.78 -20.50
CA SER A 77 -13.04 6.87 -20.12
C SER A 77 -14.29 6.98 -21.03
N ILE A 78 -14.15 6.71 -22.34
CA ILE A 78 -15.29 6.69 -23.26
C ILE A 78 -16.20 5.50 -22.94
N ALA A 79 -15.61 4.33 -22.69
CA ALA A 79 -16.35 3.13 -22.32
C ALA A 79 -17.11 3.32 -21.00
N ASP A 80 -16.49 3.96 -20.01
CA ASP A 80 -17.11 4.24 -18.72
C ASP A 80 -18.34 5.14 -18.87
N ARG A 81 -18.30 6.18 -19.69
CA ARG A 81 -19.45 7.04 -19.98
C ARG A 81 -20.63 6.29 -20.60
N ALA A 82 -20.34 5.21 -21.35
CA ALA A 82 -21.38 4.41 -22.01
C ALA A 82 -21.94 3.30 -21.10
N THR A 83 -21.11 2.72 -20.24
CA THR A 83 -21.41 1.48 -19.51
C THR A 83 -21.44 1.63 -17.99
N ASN A 84 -20.91 2.73 -17.44
CA ASN A 84 -20.67 2.95 -16.01
C ASN A 84 -19.84 1.83 -15.34
N THR A 85 -18.85 1.27 -16.06
CA THR A 85 -18.01 0.15 -15.59
C THR A 85 -16.54 0.52 -15.49
N GLY A 86 -16.20 1.81 -15.51
CA GLY A 86 -14.82 2.31 -15.52
C GLY A 86 -14.14 2.44 -14.15
N MET A 87 -14.67 1.79 -13.12
CA MET A 87 -14.02 1.75 -11.81
C MET A 87 -13.04 0.59 -11.77
N PHE A 88 -11.77 0.91 -11.52
CA PHE A 88 -10.70 -0.08 -11.42
C PHE A 88 -9.81 0.18 -10.21
N PRO A 89 -9.15 -0.86 -9.68
CA PRO A 89 -8.13 -0.66 -8.67
C PRO A 89 -6.95 0.14 -9.24
N MET A 90 -6.41 1.05 -8.43
CA MET A 90 -5.24 1.83 -8.77
C MET A 90 -4.14 1.62 -7.74
N THR A 91 -2.93 1.36 -8.22
CA THR A 91 -1.76 1.15 -7.38
C THR A 91 -0.60 1.96 -7.92
N PHE A 92 0.13 2.62 -7.05
CA PHE A 92 1.43 3.16 -7.40
C PHE A 92 2.48 2.80 -6.36
N ILE A 93 3.68 2.52 -6.86
CA ILE A 93 4.81 2.06 -6.07
C ILE A 93 6.04 2.85 -6.50
N ASP A 94 6.72 3.44 -5.54
CA ASP A 94 8.04 4.03 -5.76
C ASP A 94 9.13 3.03 -5.39
N GLY A 95 9.78 2.45 -6.40
CA GLY A 95 10.86 1.47 -6.22
C GLY A 95 12.17 2.08 -5.72
N SER A 96 12.32 3.42 -5.73
CA SER A 96 13.47 4.10 -5.12
C SER A 96 13.31 4.27 -3.62
N GLY A 97 12.12 4.10 -3.10
CA GLY A 97 11.76 4.27 -1.71
C GLY A 97 10.79 3.20 -1.23
N SER A 98 10.13 3.48 -0.12
CA SER A 98 9.10 2.62 0.45
C SER A 98 7.69 3.22 0.31
N THR A 99 7.51 4.19 -0.60
CA THR A 99 6.21 4.80 -0.86
C THR A 99 5.34 3.88 -1.69
N VAL A 100 4.18 3.52 -1.14
CA VAL A 100 3.18 2.66 -1.79
C VAL A 100 1.81 3.26 -1.55
N ALA A 101 0.96 3.24 -2.58
CA ALA A 101 -0.44 3.57 -2.42
C ALA A 101 -1.34 2.61 -3.19
N PHE A 102 -2.50 2.38 -2.62
CA PHE A 102 -3.53 1.50 -3.15
C PHE A 102 -4.91 2.11 -2.96
N ALA A 103 -5.68 2.11 -4.05
CA ALA A 103 -7.09 2.43 -4.06
C ALA A 103 -7.85 1.27 -4.71
N ALA A 104 -8.87 0.75 -4.03
CA ALA A 104 -9.66 -0.36 -4.57
C ALA A 104 -10.56 0.09 -5.72
N ASN A 105 -11.12 1.30 -5.60
CA ASN A 105 -12.06 1.89 -6.56
C ASN A 105 -11.54 3.26 -7.00
N ALA A 106 -10.95 3.34 -8.16
CA ALA A 106 -10.57 4.60 -8.77
C ALA A 106 -11.25 4.72 -10.14
N TYR A 107 -11.62 5.93 -10.52
CA TYR A 107 -12.20 6.23 -11.81
C TYR A 107 -11.63 7.53 -12.38
N ILE A 108 -11.71 7.69 -13.69
CA ILE A 108 -11.27 8.91 -14.38
C ILE A 108 -12.34 9.99 -14.21
N GLN A 109 -12.03 11.03 -13.44
CA GLN A 109 -12.97 12.15 -13.23
C GLN A 109 -12.96 13.12 -14.39
N LYS A 110 -11.78 13.46 -14.89
CA LYS A 110 -11.61 14.47 -15.93
C LYS A 110 -10.65 14.00 -17.02
N HIS A 111 -11.05 14.17 -18.27
CA HIS A 111 -10.16 14.10 -19.44
C HIS A 111 -9.13 15.24 -19.40
N PRO A 112 -7.92 15.00 -19.91
CA PRO A 112 -6.93 16.05 -20.04
C PRO A 112 -7.41 17.18 -20.97
N ASP A 113 -7.05 18.40 -20.65
CA ASP A 113 -7.22 19.52 -21.56
C ASP A 113 -6.20 19.36 -22.70
N LEU A 114 -6.67 19.40 -23.94
CA LEU A 114 -5.81 19.21 -25.11
C LEU A 114 -5.34 20.56 -25.67
N THR A 115 -4.02 20.73 -25.70
CA THR A 115 -3.38 21.85 -26.38
C THR A 115 -2.42 21.30 -27.43
N LEU A 116 -2.62 21.68 -28.68
CA LEU A 116 -1.74 21.31 -29.79
C LEU A 116 -0.80 22.45 -30.12
N SER A 117 0.50 22.24 -30.05
CA SER A 117 1.52 23.23 -30.35
C SER A 117 2.73 22.58 -31.03
N ASN A 118 3.70 23.36 -31.43
CA ASN A 118 4.95 22.87 -32.03
C ASN A 118 5.89 22.19 -31.03
N SER A 119 5.55 22.21 -29.75
CA SER A 119 6.29 21.51 -28.69
C SER A 119 5.46 20.37 -28.10
N ASN A 120 6.14 19.33 -27.58
CA ASN A 120 5.47 18.24 -26.89
C ASN A 120 4.82 18.79 -25.62
N GLN A 121 3.50 18.68 -25.52
CA GLN A 121 2.70 19.13 -24.39
C GLN A 121 2.47 17.98 -23.39
N THR A 122 1.93 18.31 -22.24
CA THR A 122 1.57 17.35 -21.20
C THR A 122 0.06 17.12 -21.17
N CYS A 123 -0.34 15.87 -20.95
CA CYS A 123 -1.73 15.48 -20.73
C CYS A 123 -1.92 15.13 -19.26
N GLN A 124 -2.80 15.85 -18.57
CA GLN A 124 -3.03 15.69 -17.15
C GLN A 124 -4.33 14.93 -16.91
N TRP A 125 -4.22 13.69 -16.45
CA TRP A 125 -5.34 12.82 -16.12
C TRP A 125 -5.68 12.93 -14.64
N THR A 126 -6.95 13.17 -14.33
CA THR A 126 -7.43 13.26 -12.96
C THR A 126 -8.26 12.04 -12.61
N PHE A 127 -7.81 11.30 -11.63
CA PHE A 127 -8.51 10.15 -11.05
C PHE A 127 -9.02 10.52 -9.66
N VAL A 128 -10.17 9.95 -9.30
CA VAL A 128 -10.74 10.10 -7.96
C VAL A 128 -11.00 8.71 -7.40
N THR A 129 -10.78 8.58 -6.10
CA THR A 129 -11.07 7.37 -5.34
C THR A 129 -11.83 7.71 -4.06
N ASP A 130 -12.69 6.80 -3.63
CA ASP A 130 -13.44 6.87 -2.38
C ASP A 130 -12.56 6.60 -1.15
N ASN A 131 -11.57 5.73 -1.30
CA ASN A 131 -10.70 5.35 -0.19
C ASN A 131 -9.28 5.06 -0.70
N LEU A 132 -8.34 5.92 -0.32
CA LEU A 132 -6.93 5.77 -0.63
C LEU A 132 -6.16 5.35 0.62
N GLY A 133 -5.52 4.18 0.55
CA GLY A 133 -4.47 3.80 1.49
C GLY A 133 -3.12 4.21 0.95
N MET A 134 -2.42 5.12 1.61
CA MET A 134 -1.08 5.57 1.19
C MET A 134 -0.11 5.50 2.35
N PHE A 135 1.04 4.88 2.09
CA PHE A 135 2.21 4.93 2.94
C PHE A 135 3.29 5.75 2.24
N THR A 136 3.60 6.90 2.79
CA THR A 136 4.68 7.76 2.29
C THR A 136 5.95 7.42 3.04
N GLY A 137 6.84 6.70 2.38
CA GLY A 137 8.13 6.29 2.95
C GLY A 137 9.29 7.10 2.40
N GLY A 138 10.42 6.99 3.08
CA GLY A 138 11.68 7.54 2.59
C GLY A 138 12.46 6.53 1.76
N ASN A 139 13.57 7.01 1.19
CA ASN A 139 14.52 6.13 0.49
C ASN A 139 15.25 5.28 1.52
N VAL A 140 14.88 3.99 1.63
CA VAL A 140 15.54 3.04 2.52
C VAL A 140 16.84 2.61 1.84
N VAL A 141 17.97 2.93 2.43
CA VAL A 141 19.24 2.34 2.04
C VAL A 141 19.19 0.87 2.43
N PHE A 142 18.83 -0.02 1.52
CA PHE A 142 19.11 -1.44 1.68
C PHE A 142 20.61 -1.62 1.63
N GLY A 143 21.30 -1.72 2.77
CA GLY A 143 22.72 -1.98 2.78
C GLY A 143 23.49 -1.58 4.02
N THR A 144 22.88 -1.08 5.04
CA THR A 144 23.46 -1.13 6.39
C THR A 144 22.37 -1.70 7.31
N MET A 145 22.37 -3.02 7.45
CA MET A 145 22.08 -3.54 8.79
C MET A 145 23.05 -2.74 9.67
N ALA A 146 22.52 -1.82 10.47
CA ALA A 146 23.30 -1.28 11.55
C ALA A 146 23.80 -2.52 12.29
N GLU A 147 25.11 -2.78 12.21
CA GLU A 147 25.73 -3.64 13.19
C GLU A 147 25.26 -3.04 14.51
N GLU A 148 24.39 -3.75 15.19
CA GLU A 148 24.16 -3.53 16.61
C GLU A 148 25.55 -3.41 17.21
N PRO A 149 25.86 -2.33 17.95
CA PRO A 149 27.16 -2.24 18.58
C PRO A 149 27.30 -3.51 19.41
N ILE A 150 28.20 -4.40 18.98
CA ILE A 150 28.60 -5.56 19.75
C ILE A 150 29.09 -4.98 21.06
N LEU A 151 28.26 -5.03 22.09
CA LEU A 151 28.64 -4.71 23.45
C LEU A 151 29.85 -5.61 23.76
N ASN A 152 31.00 -4.97 23.76
CA ASN A 152 32.26 -5.58 24.11
C ASN A 152 32.13 -6.28 25.47
N PRO A 153 32.30 -7.62 25.58
CA PRO A 153 32.18 -8.31 26.86
C PRO A 153 33.45 -8.14 27.69
N GLN A 154 33.79 -6.93 28.07
CA GLN A 154 34.83 -6.65 29.05
C GLN A 154 34.30 -5.70 30.11
N GLY A 155 33.80 -6.32 31.16
CA GLY A 155 33.93 -5.95 32.55
C GLY A 155 33.54 -4.54 32.97
N ASP A 156 32.29 -4.41 33.44
CA ASP A 156 32.07 -3.67 34.68
C ASP A 156 30.94 -4.30 35.49
N SER A 157 31.31 -4.69 36.71
CA SER A 157 30.44 -5.26 37.72
C SER A 157 29.64 -4.17 38.37
N GLY A 158 28.41 -3.94 37.93
CA GLY A 158 27.49 -2.96 38.53
C GLY A 158 26.04 -3.39 38.43
N LEU A 159 25.56 -4.00 39.47
CA LEU A 159 24.14 -4.18 39.89
C LEU A 159 23.05 -4.12 38.82
N MET A 160 22.59 -5.31 38.41
CA MET A 160 21.31 -5.53 37.74
C MET A 160 20.15 -5.41 38.76
N PRO A 161 19.07 -4.67 38.46
CA PRO A 161 17.82 -4.89 39.17
C PRO A 161 17.15 -6.15 38.64
N THR A 162 16.89 -7.06 39.54
CA THR A 162 16.17 -8.31 39.38
C THR A 162 14.72 -8.04 38.94
N GLY A 163 14.30 -8.61 37.82
CA GLY A 163 12.87 -8.75 37.59
C GLY A 163 12.45 -8.62 36.13
N VAL A 164 12.05 -9.77 35.63
CA VAL A 164 11.24 -10.15 34.48
C VAL A 164 12.04 -10.85 33.37
N GLN A 165 12.21 -12.14 33.55
CA GLN A 165 12.59 -13.05 32.47
C GLN A 165 11.34 -13.39 31.63
N ALA A 166 11.20 -12.78 30.48
CA ALA A 166 10.34 -13.32 29.43
C ALA A 166 11.04 -14.50 28.80
N LYS A 167 10.65 -15.71 29.22
CA LYS A 167 11.12 -16.99 28.67
C LYS A 167 10.48 -17.17 27.28
N THR A 168 11.08 -16.58 26.25
CA THR A 168 10.73 -16.91 24.86
C THR A 168 11.49 -18.18 24.49
N THR A 169 10.90 -19.34 24.76
CA THR A 169 11.39 -20.60 24.23
C THR A 169 10.93 -20.68 22.78
N ILE A 170 11.81 -20.32 21.85
CA ILE A 170 11.65 -20.68 20.45
C ILE A 170 11.95 -22.19 20.38
N PRO A 171 11.00 -23.03 19.97
CA PRO A 171 11.29 -24.44 19.78
C PRO A 171 12.32 -24.58 18.64
N ASP A 172 13.37 -25.35 18.93
CA ASP A 172 14.44 -25.69 18.01
C ASP A 172 13.83 -26.25 16.71
N ARG A 173 14.01 -25.54 15.62
CA ARG A 173 13.47 -25.93 14.33
C ARG A 173 14.48 -26.85 13.68
N ASP A 174 14.19 -28.15 13.66
CA ASP A 174 14.93 -29.15 12.93
C ASP A 174 15.04 -28.73 11.44
N PRO A 175 16.24 -28.47 10.92
CA PRO A 175 16.44 -28.01 9.53
C PRO A 175 16.17 -29.13 8.51
N SER A 176 15.87 -30.37 8.94
CA SER A 176 15.58 -31.50 8.06
C SER A 176 14.06 -31.75 7.87
N ALA A 177 13.19 -31.00 8.58
CA ALA A 177 11.75 -31.14 8.41
C ALA A 177 11.31 -30.47 7.11
N SER A 178 10.95 -31.27 6.12
CA SER A 178 10.30 -30.78 4.90
C SER A 178 8.97 -30.12 5.27
N PHE A 179 8.76 -28.92 4.78
CA PHE A 179 7.50 -28.19 4.98
C PHE A 179 6.37 -28.91 4.25
N ASP A 180 5.53 -29.65 5.00
CA ASP A 180 4.34 -30.27 4.45
C ASP A 180 3.19 -29.24 4.46
N SER A 181 2.98 -28.66 3.29
CA SER A 181 1.91 -27.68 3.06
C SER A 181 0.52 -28.24 3.33
N VAL A 182 0.32 -29.54 3.14
CA VAL A 182 -0.98 -30.21 3.33
C VAL A 182 -1.36 -30.26 4.82
N GLU A 183 -0.40 -30.53 5.70
CA GLU A 183 -0.64 -30.55 7.14
C GLU A 183 -0.88 -29.15 7.70
N TYR A 184 -0.25 -28.12 7.14
CA TYR A 184 -0.49 -26.74 7.53
C TYR A 184 -1.91 -26.29 7.19
N PHE A 185 -2.41 -26.62 5.99
CA PHE A 185 -3.79 -26.32 5.59
C PHE A 185 -4.83 -27.06 6.45
N LYS A 186 -4.63 -28.33 6.75
CA LYS A 186 -5.52 -29.09 7.64
C LYS A 186 -5.63 -28.48 9.04
N ARG A 187 -4.53 -28.00 9.61
CA ARG A 187 -4.54 -27.30 10.90
C ARG A 187 -5.22 -25.94 10.84
N ALA A 188 -5.11 -25.23 9.71
CA ALA A 188 -5.81 -23.98 9.51
C ALA A 188 -7.32 -24.17 9.41
N GLU A 189 -7.78 -25.18 8.70
CA GLU A 189 -9.20 -25.54 8.57
C GLU A 189 -9.81 -25.96 9.91
N GLN A 190 -9.09 -26.71 10.73
CA GLN A 190 -9.52 -27.05 12.11
C GLN A 190 -9.65 -25.82 13.00
N ARG A 191 -8.74 -24.84 12.89
CA ARG A 191 -8.81 -23.59 13.68
C ARG A 191 -9.96 -22.69 13.26
N LEU A 192 -10.36 -22.76 12.00
CA LEU A 192 -11.45 -21.96 11.43
C LEU A 192 -12.82 -22.63 11.57
N GLY A 193 -12.88 -23.87 12.12
CA GLY A 193 -14.14 -24.60 12.31
C GLY A 193 -14.82 -25.02 11.00
N LEU A 194 -14.06 -25.11 9.90
CA LEU A 194 -14.58 -25.45 8.58
C LEU A 194 -14.69 -26.96 8.33
N VAL A 195 -14.13 -27.78 9.20
CA VAL A 195 -14.27 -29.26 9.16
C VAL A 195 -15.28 -29.66 10.21
N GLN A 196 -16.47 -30.01 9.78
CA GLN A 196 -17.41 -30.78 10.61
C GLN A 196 -16.84 -32.19 10.77
N SER A 197 -16.73 -32.66 12.01
CA SER A 197 -16.30 -34.01 12.31
C SER A 197 -17.23 -35.03 11.65
N GLU A 198 -16.69 -35.93 10.83
CA GLU A 198 -17.39 -37.05 10.17
C GLU A 198 -17.88 -38.14 11.12
N ASP A 199 -17.88 -37.90 12.42
CA ASP A 199 -18.23 -38.94 13.44
C ASP A 199 -19.71 -39.09 13.72
N ASN A 200 -20.62 -38.51 12.90
CA ASN A 200 -22.08 -38.63 13.19
C ASN A 200 -22.88 -39.38 12.13
N LEU A 201 -22.25 -40.28 11.36
CA LEU A 201 -22.93 -41.12 10.36
C LEU A 201 -22.84 -42.65 10.68
N GLN A 202 -22.89 -43.06 11.94
CA GLN A 202 -23.11 -44.45 12.30
C GLN A 202 -24.01 -44.55 13.52
N ASN A 203 -25.31 -44.41 13.35
CA ASN A 203 -26.28 -45.31 14.02
C ASN A 203 -27.70 -45.13 13.42
N PRO A 204 -28.15 -46.05 12.56
CA PRO A 204 -29.57 -46.27 12.31
C PRO A 204 -30.02 -47.42 13.23
N SER A 205 -30.69 -47.11 14.31
CA SER A 205 -31.40 -48.15 15.04
C SER A 205 -32.81 -47.73 15.41
N VAL A 206 -33.73 -48.45 14.73
CA VAL A 206 -35.11 -48.86 15.09
C VAL A 206 -36.14 -47.76 15.25
#